data_b652abae2f40336f29c90fc867546279
#
_entry.id   b652abae2f40336f29c90fc867546279
#
_cell.length_a   1.000
_cell.length_b   1.000
_cell.length_c   1.000
_cell.angle_alpha   90.00
_cell.angle_beta   90.00
_cell.angle_gamma   90.00
#
_symmetry.space_group_name_H-M   'P 1'
#
loop_
_entity.id
_entity.type
_entity.pdbx_description
1 polymer ?
#
loop_
_entity_poly.entity_id
_entity_poly.type
_entity_poly.pdbx_seq_one_letter_code
_entity_poly.pdbx_strand_id
1 'polypeptide(L)'
;MKSMEEMIQAAQKAAQTIQKQMEDAQATLDNIEVEGAAGGGLVKIRASAKGRVIGVAIDDSLLAPSEKGILEDLVAAAFNDARGKADAAAAEEMQK
;
A
#
# COMPACT_ATOMS: atom_id res chain seq x y z
N MET A 1 -35.35 11.35 27.83
CA MET A 1 -35.11 11.73 26.43
C MET A 1 -33.92 12.68 26.36
N LYS A 2 -32.99 12.41 25.48
CA LYS A 2 -31.82 13.31 25.34
C LYS A 2 -32.22 14.61 24.66
N SER A 3 -31.63 15.70 25.10
CA SER A 3 -31.85 16.98 24.47
C SER A 3 -31.23 17.03 23.08
N MET A 4 -31.61 17.98 22.26
CA MET A 4 -31.05 18.17 20.93
C MET A 4 -29.53 18.42 21.00
N GLU A 5 -29.09 19.19 22.00
CA GLU A 5 -27.66 19.44 22.23
C GLU A 5 -26.89 18.15 22.52
N GLU A 6 -27.45 17.31 23.38
CA GLU A 6 -26.82 16.00 23.68
C GLU A 6 -26.73 15.13 22.47
N MET A 7 -27.76 15.16 21.61
CA MET A 7 -27.76 14.39 20.37
C MET A 7 -26.69 14.89 19.41
N ILE A 8 -26.54 16.20 19.29
CA ILE A 8 -25.52 16.83 18.43
C ILE A 8 -24.12 16.47 18.93
N GLN A 9 -23.89 16.58 20.25
CA GLN A 9 -22.60 16.22 20.84
C GLN A 9 -22.27 14.74 20.62
N ALA A 10 -23.25 13.87 20.77
CA ALA A 10 -23.04 12.43 20.52
C ALA A 10 -22.70 12.15 19.07
N ALA A 11 -23.36 12.83 18.12
CA ALA A 11 -23.07 12.68 16.71
C ALA A 11 -21.67 13.18 16.35
N GLN A 12 -21.26 14.33 16.91
CA GLN A 12 -19.92 14.88 16.69
C GLN A 12 -18.84 13.94 17.24
N LYS A 13 -19.07 13.39 18.43
CA LYS A 13 -18.13 12.46 19.04
C LYS A 13 -18.00 11.16 18.22
N ALA A 14 -19.13 10.65 17.72
CA ALA A 14 -19.13 9.48 16.87
C ALA A 14 -18.36 9.74 15.57
N ALA A 15 -18.55 10.91 14.96
CA ALA A 15 -17.84 11.29 13.74
C ALA A 15 -16.33 11.39 13.98
N GLN A 16 -15.90 11.96 15.10
CA GLN A 16 -14.48 12.04 15.47
C GLN A 16 -13.88 10.65 15.70
N THR A 17 -14.62 9.74 16.32
CA THR A 17 -14.17 8.39 16.56
C THR A 17 -13.97 7.63 15.24
N ILE A 18 -14.92 7.77 14.31
CA ILE A 18 -14.82 7.15 12.99
C ILE A 18 -13.61 7.69 12.24
N GLN A 19 -13.41 9.01 12.26
CA GLN A 19 -12.28 9.64 11.58
C GLN A 19 -10.96 9.12 12.15
N LYS A 20 -10.84 9.02 13.46
CA LYS A 20 -9.63 8.49 14.09
C LYS A 20 -9.39 7.03 13.72
N GLN A 21 -10.44 6.22 13.70
CA GLN A 21 -10.33 4.82 13.28
C GLN A 21 -9.85 4.70 11.84
N MET A 22 -10.32 5.57 10.95
CA MET A 22 -9.86 5.59 9.56
C MET A 22 -8.40 6.00 9.45
N GLU A 23 -7.98 7.01 10.22
CA GLU A 23 -6.57 7.43 10.26
C GLU A 23 -5.67 6.32 10.79
N ASP A 24 -6.10 5.62 11.84
CA ASP A 24 -5.35 4.51 12.43
C ASP A 24 -5.24 3.34 11.44
N ALA A 25 -6.32 3.04 10.70
CA ALA A 25 -6.31 2.01 9.68
C ALA A 25 -5.33 2.36 8.55
N GLN A 26 -5.32 3.62 8.10
CA GLN A 26 -4.39 4.09 7.07
C GLN A 26 -2.94 3.98 7.55
N ALA A 27 -2.67 4.35 8.80
CA ALA A 27 -1.34 4.24 9.38
C ALA A 27 -0.90 2.78 9.47
N THR A 28 -1.80 1.87 9.85
CA THR A 28 -1.53 0.44 9.90
C THR A 28 -1.14 -0.09 8.52
N LEU A 29 -1.91 0.28 7.49
CA LEU A 29 -1.63 -0.14 6.12
C LEU A 29 -0.26 0.37 5.64
N ASP A 30 0.11 1.59 6.01
CA ASP A 30 1.39 2.16 5.60
C ASP A 30 2.58 1.45 6.27
N ASN A 31 2.35 0.77 7.39
CA ASN A 31 3.39 0.01 8.10
C ASN A 31 3.48 -1.45 7.64
N ILE A 32 2.56 -1.93 6.81
CA ILE A 32 2.62 -3.27 6.24
C ILE A 32 3.41 -3.20 4.93
N GLU A 33 4.52 -3.93 4.87
CA GLU A 33 5.38 -3.93 3.70
C GLU A 33 5.16 -5.19 2.87
N VAL A 34 5.07 -5.02 1.56
CA VAL A 34 4.99 -6.12 0.59
C VAL A 34 6.13 -5.98 -0.41
N GLU A 35 6.49 -7.07 -1.07
CA GLU A 35 7.52 -7.07 -2.09
C GLU A 35 6.99 -7.71 -3.37
N GLY A 36 7.09 -6.97 -4.47
CA GLY A 36 6.82 -7.49 -5.79
C GLY A 36 8.13 -7.77 -6.51
N ALA A 37 8.12 -8.76 -7.38
CA ALA A 37 9.32 -9.16 -8.11
C ALA A 37 8.97 -9.57 -9.54
N ALA A 38 9.93 -9.44 -10.42
CA ALA A 38 9.83 -9.91 -11.81
C ALA A 38 11.20 -10.39 -12.30
N GLY A 39 11.18 -11.23 -13.33
CA GLY A 39 12.42 -11.75 -13.92
C GLY A 39 13.21 -12.65 -12.98
N GLY A 40 12.53 -13.43 -12.13
CA GLY A 40 13.22 -14.29 -11.18
C GLY A 40 13.92 -13.52 -10.06
N GLY A 41 13.46 -12.31 -9.75
CA GLY A 41 14.06 -11.47 -8.73
C GLY A 41 15.06 -10.44 -9.26
N LEU A 42 15.20 -10.30 -10.57
CA LEU A 42 16.10 -9.30 -11.16
C LEU A 42 15.61 -7.87 -10.88
N VAL A 43 14.30 -7.68 -10.76
CA VAL A 43 13.70 -6.41 -10.31
C VAL A 43 12.79 -6.71 -9.16
N LYS A 44 12.97 -5.98 -8.06
CA LYS A 44 12.13 -6.09 -6.86
C LYS A 44 11.65 -4.71 -6.46
N ILE A 45 10.38 -4.63 -6.10
CA ILE A 45 9.79 -3.37 -5.65
C ILE A 45 9.16 -3.62 -4.28
N ARG A 46 9.54 -2.81 -3.29
CA ARG A 46 8.93 -2.83 -1.96
C ARG A 46 7.91 -1.71 -1.87
N ALA A 47 6.75 -2.03 -1.35
CA ALA A 47 5.66 -1.06 -1.22
C ALA A 47 4.92 -1.31 0.09
N SER A 48 4.21 -0.29 0.55
CA SER A 48 3.29 -0.45 1.68
C SER A 48 1.94 -0.98 1.18
N ALA A 49 1.17 -1.57 2.08
CA ALA A 49 -0.18 -2.01 1.76
C ALA A 49 -1.09 -0.84 1.34
N LYS A 50 -0.69 0.38 1.67
CA LYS A 50 -1.37 1.60 1.22
C LYS A 50 -1.09 1.92 -0.25
N GLY A 51 -0.06 1.30 -0.84
CA GLY A 51 0.31 1.50 -2.24
C GLY A 51 1.50 2.43 -2.44
N ARG A 52 2.15 2.85 -1.36
CA ARG A 52 3.33 3.72 -1.46
C ARG A 52 4.56 2.87 -1.79
N VAL A 53 5.30 3.24 -2.83
CA VAL A 53 6.56 2.57 -3.17
C VAL A 53 7.64 3.02 -2.19
N ILE A 54 8.28 2.04 -1.53
CA ILE A 54 9.31 2.30 -0.52
C ILE A 54 10.70 2.24 -1.15
N GLY A 55 10.92 1.28 -2.03
CA GLY A 55 12.21 1.12 -2.68
C GLY A 55 12.15 0.21 -3.89
N VAL A 56 13.18 0.32 -4.72
CA VAL A 56 13.32 -0.49 -5.94
C VAL A 56 14.74 -1.06 -5.94
N ALA A 57 14.86 -2.35 -6.20
CA ALA A 57 16.16 -3.02 -6.36
C ALA A 57 16.24 -3.58 -7.79
N ILE A 58 17.29 -3.25 -8.49
CA ILE A 58 17.52 -3.67 -9.88
C ILE A 58 18.86 -4.38 -9.95
N ASP A 59 18.87 -5.59 -10.54
CA ASP A 59 20.11 -6.31 -10.72
C ASP A 59 21.03 -5.58 -11.72
N ASP A 60 22.33 -5.60 -11.45
CA ASP A 60 23.33 -4.90 -12.27
C ASP A 60 23.32 -5.39 -13.72
N SER A 61 22.95 -6.64 -13.96
CA SER A 61 22.90 -7.21 -15.32
C SER A 61 21.92 -6.47 -16.24
N LEU A 62 20.96 -5.74 -15.68
CA LEU A 62 19.96 -4.99 -16.45
C LEU A 62 20.38 -3.56 -16.75
N LEU A 63 21.55 -3.13 -16.29
CA LEU A 63 22.01 -1.75 -16.45
C LEU A 63 22.74 -1.48 -17.77
N ALA A 64 22.96 -2.50 -18.58
CA ALA A 64 23.55 -2.32 -19.90
C ALA A 64 22.52 -1.68 -20.86
N PRO A 65 22.92 -0.79 -21.76
CA PRO A 65 21.98 -0.16 -22.71
C PRO A 65 21.21 -1.16 -23.55
N SER A 66 21.79 -2.32 -23.85
CA SER A 66 21.12 -3.38 -24.61
C SER A 66 19.96 -4.02 -23.86
N GLU A 67 19.92 -3.86 -22.53
CA GLU A 67 18.90 -4.46 -21.67
C GLU A 67 17.78 -3.47 -21.30
N LYS A 68 17.78 -2.27 -21.85
CA LYS A 68 16.84 -1.21 -21.48
C LYS A 68 15.38 -1.65 -21.63
N GLY A 69 15.04 -2.29 -22.76
CA GLY A 69 13.66 -2.73 -23.00
C GLY A 69 13.21 -3.81 -22.02
N ILE A 70 14.11 -4.74 -21.70
CA ILE A 70 13.84 -5.80 -20.73
C ILE A 70 13.64 -5.16 -19.34
N LEU A 71 14.52 -4.23 -18.97
CA LEU A 71 14.41 -3.54 -17.69
C LEU A 71 13.06 -2.82 -17.57
N GLU A 72 12.64 -2.10 -18.59
CA GLU A 72 11.37 -1.38 -18.57
C GLU A 72 10.19 -2.35 -18.37
N ASP A 73 10.19 -3.47 -19.07
CA ASP A 73 9.14 -4.48 -18.95
C ASP A 73 9.11 -5.11 -17.55
N LEU A 74 10.30 -5.42 -17.00
CA LEU A 74 10.41 -6.04 -15.69
C LEU A 74 10.00 -5.08 -14.58
N VAL A 75 10.30 -3.79 -14.72
CA VAL A 75 9.85 -2.77 -13.75
C VAL A 75 8.33 -2.72 -13.72
N ALA A 76 7.68 -2.70 -14.87
CA ALA A 76 6.22 -2.70 -14.93
C ALA A 76 5.63 -3.95 -14.30
N ALA A 77 6.21 -5.13 -14.61
CA ALA A 77 5.73 -6.39 -14.06
C ALA A 77 5.93 -6.46 -12.54
N ALA A 78 7.08 -6.03 -12.05
CA ALA A 78 7.38 -6.02 -10.60
C ALA A 78 6.46 -5.04 -9.85
N PHE A 79 6.19 -3.88 -10.44
CA PHE A 79 5.28 -2.91 -9.86
C PHE A 79 3.87 -3.48 -9.76
N ASN A 80 3.39 -4.12 -10.83
CA ASN A 80 2.06 -4.71 -10.83
C ASN A 80 1.97 -5.86 -9.82
N ASP A 81 3.02 -6.65 -9.67
CA ASP A 81 3.07 -7.71 -8.66
C ASP A 81 3.01 -7.12 -7.24
N ALA A 82 3.80 -6.06 -6.99
CA ALA A 82 3.78 -5.37 -5.70
C ALA A 82 2.41 -4.75 -5.42
N ARG A 83 1.79 -4.14 -6.43
CA ARG A 83 0.47 -3.52 -6.29
C ARG A 83 -0.60 -4.55 -5.95
N GLY A 84 -0.57 -5.70 -6.62
CA GLY A 84 -1.51 -6.78 -6.33
C GLY A 84 -1.38 -7.28 -4.90
N LYS A 85 -0.13 -7.44 -4.43
CA LYS A 85 0.15 -7.88 -3.06
C LYS A 85 -0.26 -6.81 -2.04
N ALA A 86 -0.04 -5.54 -2.35
CA ALA A 86 -0.47 -4.43 -1.50
C ALA A 86 -2.00 -4.40 -1.37
N ASP A 87 -2.71 -4.56 -2.48
CA ASP A 87 -4.16 -4.57 -2.49
C ASP A 87 -4.70 -5.76 -1.68
N ALA A 88 -4.08 -6.94 -1.82
CA ALA A 88 -4.47 -8.13 -1.06
C ALA A 88 -4.22 -7.95 0.44
N ALA A 89 -3.09 -7.38 0.81
CA ALA A 89 -2.76 -7.12 2.22
C ALA A 89 -3.71 -6.09 2.82
N ALA A 90 -4.07 -5.06 2.06
CA ALA A 90 -5.03 -4.06 2.51
C ALA A 90 -6.41 -4.67 2.72
N ALA A 91 -6.86 -5.51 1.80
CA ALA A 91 -8.15 -6.20 1.91
C ALA A 91 -8.19 -7.12 3.13
N GLU A 92 -7.10 -7.85 3.38
CA GLU A 92 -6.98 -8.73 4.55
C GLU A 92 -7.07 -7.93 5.85
N GLU A 93 -6.36 -6.80 5.93
CA GLU A 93 -6.37 -5.96 7.12
C GLU A 93 -7.75 -5.36 7.38
N MET A 94 -8.47 -5.00 6.32
CA MET A 94 -9.82 -4.42 6.44
C MET A 94 -10.87 -5.44 6.91
N GLN A 95 -10.56 -6.74 6.83
CA GLN A 95 -11.47 -7.80 7.26
C GLN A 95 -11.31 -8.17 8.72
N LYS A 96 -10.31 -7.66 9.39
CA LYS A 96 -10.05 -7.95 10.80
C LYS A 96 -10.95 -7.15 11.75
#